data_9f8549ad95a3f60bc9a23b201b9801c4
#
_entry.id   9f8549ad95a3f60bc9a23b201b9801c4
#
_cell.length_a   1.000
_cell.length_b   1.000
_cell.length_c   1.000
_cell.angle_alpha   90.00
_cell.angle_beta   90.00
_cell.angle_gamma   90.00
#
_symmetry.space_group_name_H-M   'P 1'
#
loop_
_entity.id
_entity.type
_entity.pdbx_description
1 polymer ?
#
loop_
_entity_poly.entity_id
_entity_poly.type
_entity_poly.pdbx_seq_one_letter_code
_entity_poly.pdbx_strand_id
1 'polypeptide(L)'
;YDVTGMSCAACSARVEKAVGKVKGVTSCSVSLLTNSMGVEGTASPQEIISAVEKAGYGARLKGTKTENTDTDGGSLRDTETPGLRKRLIASLVFLVILMYFSMGHMMWGFPLPSWFDGNHVAMGLVQLLLSAIIMVINGRFFVNGFKGFINRSPNMDTLVALGSGASFVWSVYALFMMTDAQLHQNADAVMMYMDEFYFESAAMILTLI
;
A
#
# COMPACT_ATOMS: atom_id res chain seq x y z
N TYR A 1 -18.90 9.40 -16.23
CA TYR A 1 -17.90 9.93 -15.29
C TYR A 1 -16.68 9.01 -15.25
N ASP A 2 -15.50 9.59 -15.05
CA ASP A 2 -14.31 8.85 -14.67
C ASP A 2 -14.26 8.79 -13.13
N VAL A 3 -14.03 7.60 -12.57
CA VAL A 3 -13.98 7.39 -11.13
C VAL A 3 -12.58 6.90 -10.75
N THR A 4 -11.96 7.54 -9.77
CA THR A 4 -10.61 7.20 -9.32
C THR A 4 -10.62 6.63 -7.89
N GLY A 5 -9.65 5.75 -7.59
CA GLY A 5 -9.52 5.13 -6.27
C GLY A 5 -10.25 3.80 -6.10
N MET A 6 -10.90 3.28 -7.15
CA MET A 6 -11.50 1.94 -7.11
C MET A 6 -10.42 0.89 -7.38
N SER A 7 -10.22 -0.04 -6.45
CA SER A 7 -9.23 -1.12 -6.56
C SER A 7 -9.85 -2.52 -6.48
N CYS A 8 -11.16 -2.61 -6.21
CA CYS A 8 -11.83 -3.89 -6.02
C CYS A 8 -13.34 -3.82 -6.34
N ALA A 9 -13.96 -5.00 -6.58
CA ALA A 9 -15.39 -5.09 -6.87
C ALA A 9 -16.28 -4.52 -5.76
N ALA A 10 -15.86 -4.62 -4.50
CA ALA A 10 -16.59 -3.99 -3.39
C ALA A 10 -16.55 -2.45 -3.45
N CYS A 11 -15.50 -1.88 -4.03
CA CYS A 11 -15.36 -0.44 -4.24
C CYS A 11 -16.37 0.04 -5.28
N SER A 12 -16.47 -0.65 -6.43
CA SER A 12 -17.44 -0.29 -7.48
C SER A 12 -18.88 -0.41 -6.99
N ALA A 13 -19.22 -1.49 -6.28
CA ALA A 13 -20.57 -1.67 -5.69
C ALA A 13 -20.90 -0.58 -4.67
N ARG A 14 -19.92 -0.07 -3.93
CA ARG A 14 -20.12 1.02 -2.98
C ARG A 14 -20.38 2.35 -3.68
N VAL A 15 -19.62 2.67 -4.73
CA VAL A 15 -19.85 3.87 -5.55
C VAL A 15 -21.25 3.82 -6.15
N GLU A 16 -21.63 2.68 -6.73
CA GLU A 16 -22.96 2.47 -7.31
C GLU A 16 -24.08 2.68 -6.28
N LYS A 17 -23.92 2.10 -5.08
CA LYS A 17 -24.87 2.28 -3.97
C LYS A 17 -24.93 3.72 -3.45
N ALA A 18 -23.81 4.44 -3.44
CA ALA A 18 -23.76 5.82 -2.98
C ALA A 18 -24.47 6.76 -3.97
N VAL A 19 -24.19 6.59 -5.26
CA VAL A 19 -24.80 7.39 -6.33
C VAL A 19 -26.27 7.04 -6.51
N GLY A 20 -26.66 5.77 -6.40
CA GLY A 20 -28.06 5.34 -6.47
C GLY A 20 -28.97 5.92 -5.36
N LYS A 21 -28.39 6.50 -4.30
CA LYS A 21 -29.14 7.19 -3.24
C LYS A 21 -29.35 8.68 -3.53
N VAL A 22 -28.73 9.22 -4.56
CA VAL A 22 -28.89 10.64 -4.94
C VAL A 22 -30.27 10.83 -5.57
N LYS A 23 -31.00 11.84 -5.10
CA LYS A 23 -32.32 12.18 -5.66
C LYS A 23 -32.19 12.50 -7.14
N GLY A 24 -33.03 11.87 -7.96
CA GLY A 24 -33.04 12.07 -9.40
C GLY A 24 -32.14 11.13 -10.18
N VAL A 25 -31.42 10.23 -9.56
CA VAL A 25 -30.71 9.11 -10.23
C VAL A 25 -31.68 7.96 -10.44
N THR A 26 -31.84 7.55 -11.70
CA THR A 26 -32.70 6.42 -12.09
C THR A 26 -31.90 5.14 -12.24
N SER A 27 -30.70 5.23 -12.77
CA SER A 27 -29.79 4.10 -12.99
C SER A 27 -28.34 4.55 -12.79
N CYS A 28 -27.53 3.67 -12.22
CA CYS A 28 -26.09 3.87 -12.07
C CYS A 28 -25.38 2.57 -12.34
N SER A 29 -24.41 2.57 -13.24
CA SER A 29 -23.56 1.42 -13.56
C SER A 29 -22.10 1.81 -13.45
N VAL A 30 -21.32 1.03 -12.69
CA VAL A 30 -19.91 1.30 -12.42
C VAL A 30 -19.04 0.19 -13.00
N SER A 31 -18.10 0.55 -13.87
CA SER A 31 -17.12 -0.37 -14.44
C SER A 31 -15.77 -0.20 -13.75
N LEU A 32 -15.32 -1.26 -13.08
CA LEU A 32 -14.00 -1.32 -12.46
C LEU A 32 -12.89 -1.39 -13.52
N LEU A 33 -13.13 -2.09 -14.64
CA LEU A 33 -12.14 -2.27 -15.71
C LEU A 33 -11.76 -0.97 -16.40
N THR A 34 -12.75 -0.09 -16.59
CA THR A 34 -12.57 1.19 -17.30
C THR A 34 -12.48 2.37 -16.34
N ASN A 35 -12.54 2.11 -15.02
CA ASN A 35 -12.61 3.15 -14.00
C ASN A 35 -13.64 4.24 -14.31
N SER A 36 -14.78 3.83 -14.87
CA SER A 36 -15.83 4.75 -15.32
C SER A 36 -17.19 4.40 -14.72
N MET A 37 -18.05 5.38 -14.68
CA MET A 37 -19.43 5.28 -14.19
C MET A 37 -20.39 5.95 -15.18
N GLY A 38 -21.43 5.22 -15.55
CA GLY A 38 -22.59 5.74 -16.26
C GLY A 38 -23.72 6.05 -15.25
N VAL A 39 -24.31 7.22 -15.35
CA VAL A 39 -25.46 7.61 -14.52
C VAL A 39 -26.55 8.14 -15.40
N GLU A 40 -27.76 7.64 -15.21
CA GLU A 40 -28.99 8.12 -15.86
C GLU A 40 -29.89 8.77 -14.82
N GLY A 41 -30.47 9.91 -15.18
CA GLY A 41 -31.36 10.63 -14.28
C GLY A 41 -31.31 12.14 -14.48
N THR A 42 -31.97 12.86 -13.57
CA THR A 42 -32.08 14.33 -13.56
C THR A 42 -31.17 14.98 -12.51
N ALA A 43 -30.39 14.18 -11.77
CA ALA A 43 -29.47 14.69 -10.75
C ALA A 43 -28.37 15.56 -11.36
N SER A 44 -27.97 16.62 -10.67
CA SER A 44 -26.86 17.46 -11.13
C SER A 44 -25.51 16.76 -11.07
N PRO A 45 -24.59 17.06 -12.01
CA PRO A 45 -23.25 16.47 -11.99
C PRO A 45 -22.50 16.70 -10.68
N GLN A 46 -22.70 17.85 -10.03
CA GLN A 46 -22.07 18.18 -8.75
C GLN A 46 -22.57 17.31 -7.61
N GLU A 47 -23.87 17.01 -7.57
CA GLU A 47 -24.43 16.12 -6.55
C GLU A 47 -23.90 14.69 -6.69
N ILE A 48 -23.75 14.21 -7.92
CA ILE A 48 -23.18 12.89 -8.23
C ILE A 48 -21.72 12.84 -7.80
N ILE A 49 -20.90 13.83 -8.18
CA ILE A 49 -19.49 13.92 -7.80
C ILE A 49 -19.35 13.96 -6.27
N SER A 50 -20.14 14.81 -5.59
CA SER A 50 -20.12 14.91 -4.12
C SER A 50 -20.51 13.59 -3.43
N ALA A 51 -21.44 12.83 -4.00
CA ALA A 51 -21.81 11.51 -3.47
C ALA A 51 -20.67 10.50 -3.57
N VAL A 52 -19.93 10.51 -4.68
CA VAL A 52 -18.75 9.65 -4.88
C VAL A 52 -17.62 10.07 -3.94
N GLU A 53 -17.37 11.37 -3.78
CA GLU A 53 -16.35 11.90 -2.85
C GLU A 53 -16.68 11.56 -1.39
N LYS A 54 -17.93 11.67 -0.98
CA LYS A 54 -18.40 11.23 0.36
C LYS A 54 -18.24 9.74 0.58
N ALA A 55 -18.30 8.94 -0.49
CA ALA A 55 -18.01 7.51 -0.42
C ALA A 55 -16.49 7.19 -0.34
N GLY A 56 -15.63 8.22 -0.46
CA GLY A 56 -14.18 8.08 -0.35
C GLY A 56 -13.44 7.90 -1.67
N TYR A 57 -14.10 8.15 -2.81
CA TYR A 57 -13.56 7.99 -4.16
C TYR A 57 -13.53 9.33 -4.88
N GLY A 58 -12.68 9.45 -5.91
CA GLY A 58 -12.71 10.63 -6.77
C GLY A 58 -13.62 10.42 -7.97
N ALA A 59 -14.34 11.47 -8.40
CA ALA A 59 -15.12 11.46 -9.62
C ALA A 59 -14.96 12.74 -10.42
N ARG A 60 -14.96 12.64 -11.75
CA ARG A 60 -14.98 13.78 -12.67
C ARG A 60 -15.85 13.46 -13.88
N LEU A 61 -16.41 14.50 -14.49
CA LEU A 61 -17.21 14.35 -15.69
C LEU A 61 -16.33 13.93 -16.88
N LYS A 62 -16.71 12.87 -17.56
CA LYS A 62 -15.99 12.41 -18.75
C LYS A 62 -16.27 13.39 -19.88
N GLY A 63 -15.22 14.05 -20.38
CA GLY A 63 -15.35 15.03 -21.46
C GLY A 63 -15.13 16.50 -21.09
N THR A 64 -15.01 16.85 -19.82
CA THR A 64 -14.59 18.20 -19.41
C THR A 64 -13.06 18.24 -19.42
N LYS A 65 -12.47 18.65 -20.54
CA LYS A 65 -11.06 19.05 -20.60
C LYS A 65 -10.90 20.29 -19.74
N THR A 66 -10.38 20.15 -18.54
CA THR A 66 -9.70 21.27 -17.89
C THR A 66 -8.36 21.37 -18.60
N GLU A 67 -8.19 22.46 -19.35
CA GLU A 67 -6.91 22.85 -19.94
C GLU A 67 -5.89 22.98 -18.84
N ASN A 68 -5.04 22.01 -18.72
CA ASN A 68 -3.65 22.19 -18.32
C ASN A 68 -2.82 21.17 -19.11
N THR A 69 -2.31 21.70 -20.20
CA THR A 69 -1.11 21.30 -20.96
C THR A 69 -0.73 19.82 -20.89
N ASP A 70 -1.10 19.04 -21.92
CA ASP A 70 -0.16 18.51 -22.87
C ASP A 70 -0.92 17.87 -24.04
N THR A 71 -0.78 18.52 -25.18
CA THR A 71 -1.13 18.06 -26.52
C THR A 71 -0.41 16.77 -26.81
N ASP A 72 -1.13 15.66 -26.98
CA ASP A 72 -0.91 14.80 -28.13
C ASP A 72 -2.10 13.82 -28.35
N GLY A 73 -2.47 13.69 -29.59
CA GLY A 73 -3.64 12.93 -30.02
C GLY A 73 -3.46 11.43 -29.90
N GLY A 74 -4.57 10.79 -29.55
CA GLY A 74 -4.93 9.46 -30.05
C GLY A 74 -3.93 8.34 -29.89
N SER A 75 -3.59 7.94 -28.65
CA SER A 75 -3.29 6.54 -28.36
C SER A 75 -3.61 6.29 -26.90
N LEU A 76 -4.19 5.15 -26.59
CA LEU A 76 -4.30 4.57 -25.25
C LEU A 76 -2.89 4.34 -24.69
N ARG A 77 -2.14 5.41 -24.47
CA ARG A 77 -0.82 5.33 -23.86
C ARG A 77 -1.02 5.14 -22.39
N ASP A 78 -0.82 3.91 -21.98
CA ASP A 78 -0.81 3.46 -20.60
C ASP A 78 0.36 4.16 -19.86
N THR A 79 0.07 5.34 -19.30
CA THR A 79 1.06 6.17 -18.61
C THR A 79 1.25 5.73 -17.15
N GLU A 80 0.37 4.89 -16.61
CA GLU A 80 0.46 4.39 -15.24
C GLU A 80 1.32 3.14 -15.11
N THR A 81 1.28 2.23 -16.09
CA THR A 81 2.03 0.96 -16.08
C THR A 81 3.54 1.13 -15.92
N PRO A 82 4.25 2.07 -16.60
CA PRO A 82 5.70 2.21 -16.41
C PRO A 82 6.08 2.68 -15.00
N GLY A 83 5.24 3.48 -14.36
CA GLY A 83 5.44 3.91 -12.97
C GLY A 83 5.25 2.78 -11.97
N LEU A 84 4.19 1.99 -12.13
CA LEU A 84 3.90 0.81 -11.31
C LEU A 84 5.00 -0.25 -11.46
N ARG A 85 5.43 -0.53 -12.71
CA ARG A 85 6.52 -1.48 -12.98
C ARG A 85 7.84 -1.07 -12.32
N LYS A 86 8.22 0.20 -12.39
CA LYS A 86 9.43 0.71 -11.71
C LYS A 86 9.35 0.53 -10.20
N ARG A 87 8.20 0.81 -9.59
CA ARG A 87 7.98 0.63 -8.15
C ARG A 87 8.04 -0.83 -7.75
N LEU A 88 7.39 -1.73 -8.52
CA LEU A 88 7.43 -3.17 -8.30
C LEU A 88 8.88 -3.69 -8.36
N ILE A 89 9.63 -3.33 -9.40
CA ILE A 89 11.03 -3.76 -9.55
C ILE A 89 11.88 -3.24 -8.38
N ALA A 90 11.71 -1.95 -8.01
CA ALA A 90 12.45 -1.38 -6.90
C ALA A 90 12.12 -2.09 -5.58
N SER A 91 10.85 -2.28 -5.25
CA SER A 91 10.47 -2.99 -4.01
C SER A 91 10.90 -4.45 -4.02
N LEU A 92 10.87 -5.13 -5.18
CA LEU A 92 11.34 -6.49 -5.32
C LEU A 92 12.86 -6.61 -5.09
N VAL A 93 13.65 -5.67 -5.61
CA VAL A 93 15.11 -5.65 -5.38
C VAL A 93 15.41 -5.48 -3.89
N PHE A 94 14.77 -4.52 -3.23
CA PHE A 94 14.96 -4.33 -1.79
C PHE A 94 14.46 -5.51 -0.96
N LEU A 95 13.37 -6.17 -1.38
CA LEU A 95 12.86 -7.39 -0.73
C LEU A 95 13.86 -8.55 -0.83
N VAL A 96 14.46 -8.75 -2.00
CA VAL A 96 15.50 -9.81 -2.18
C VAL A 96 16.70 -9.54 -1.30
N ILE A 97 17.14 -8.28 -1.20
CA ILE A 97 18.24 -7.90 -0.29
C ILE A 97 17.83 -8.15 1.17
N LEU A 98 16.59 -7.79 1.56
CA LEU A 98 16.07 -8.04 2.90
C LEU A 98 16.05 -9.54 3.23
N MET A 99 15.56 -10.37 2.30
CA MET A 99 15.55 -11.83 2.47
C MET A 99 16.96 -12.42 2.58
N TYR A 100 17.93 -11.84 1.87
CA TYR A 100 19.34 -12.25 2.00
C TYR A 100 19.86 -12.03 3.43
N PHE A 101 19.54 -10.89 4.05
CA PHE A 101 19.95 -10.59 5.43
C PHE A 101 19.13 -11.37 6.47
N SER A 102 17.84 -11.57 6.26
CA SER A 102 16.96 -12.27 7.21
C SER A 102 17.17 -13.78 7.15
N MET A 103 16.78 -14.42 6.03
CA MET A 103 16.84 -15.88 5.91
C MET A 103 18.21 -16.39 5.43
N GLY A 104 18.88 -15.66 4.53
CA GLY A 104 20.10 -16.14 3.88
C GLY A 104 21.23 -16.37 4.86
N HIS A 105 21.44 -15.47 5.80
CA HIS A 105 22.48 -15.62 6.82
C HIS A 105 22.07 -16.61 7.92
N MET A 106 20.84 -16.53 8.43
CA MET A 106 20.41 -17.36 9.55
C MET A 106 20.19 -18.82 9.17
N MET A 107 19.61 -19.12 8.00
CA MET A 107 19.31 -20.50 7.59
C MET A 107 20.40 -21.13 6.74
N TRP A 108 21.06 -20.36 5.87
CA TRP A 108 22.01 -20.89 4.89
C TRP A 108 23.46 -20.46 5.15
N GLY A 109 23.70 -19.62 6.17
CA GLY A 109 25.05 -19.19 6.54
C GLY A 109 25.76 -18.41 5.44
N PHE A 110 25.03 -17.60 4.66
CA PHE A 110 25.63 -16.79 3.62
C PHE A 110 26.68 -15.84 4.20
N PRO A 111 27.81 -15.63 3.51
CA PRO A 111 28.88 -14.79 4.01
C PRO A 111 28.40 -13.33 4.15
N LEU A 112 28.50 -12.80 5.35
CA LEU A 112 28.32 -11.39 5.64
C LEU A 112 29.68 -10.76 6.00
N PRO A 113 29.84 -9.44 5.85
CA PRO A 113 31.02 -8.74 6.35
C PRO A 113 31.24 -9.00 7.84
N SER A 114 32.49 -9.15 8.26
CA SER A 114 32.86 -9.55 9.64
C SER A 114 32.33 -8.64 10.76
N TRP A 115 31.91 -7.41 10.45
CA TRP A 115 31.27 -6.48 11.39
C TRP A 115 29.85 -6.86 11.79
N PHE A 116 29.21 -7.80 11.07
CA PHE A 116 27.91 -8.37 11.44
C PHE A 116 28.05 -9.62 12.33
N ASP A 117 29.25 -10.22 12.42
CA ASP A 117 29.46 -11.42 13.20
C ASP A 117 29.19 -11.11 14.70
N GLY A 118 28.12 -11.72 15.25
CA GLY A 118 27.70 -11.49 16.63
C GLY A 118 26.98 -10.16 16.88
N ASN A 119 26.82 -9.30 15.88
CA ASN A 119 26.13 -8.02 16.02
C ASN A 119 24.68 -8.10 15.51
N HIS A 120 23.84 -8.76 16.29
CA HIS A 120 22.42 -8.97 15.96
C HIS A 120 21.62 -7.66 15.85
N VAL A 121 22.03 -6.61 16.62
CA VAL A 121 21.40 -5.29 16.54
C VAL A 121 21.64 -4.63 15.18
N ALA A 122 22.87 -4.73 14.64
CA ALA A 122 23.18 -4.18 13.34
C ALA A 122 22.35 -4.88 12.23
N MET A 123 22.15 -6.20 12.34
CA MET A 123 21.29 -6.95 11.42
C MET A 123 19.84 -6.46 11.49
N GLY A 124 19.29 -6.29 12.69
CA GLY A 124 17.93 -5.75 12.87
C GLY A 124 17.78 -4.34 12.33
N LEU A 125 18.77 -3.46 12.50
CA LEU A 125 18.77 -2.11 11.94
C LEU A 125 18.77 -2.09 10.41
N VAL A 126 19.54 -2.97 9.76
CA VAL A 126 19.53 -3.09 8.29
C VAL A 126 18.16 -3.56 7.81
N GLN A 127 17.56 -4.55 8.46
CA GLN A 127 16.20 -5.01 8.14
C GLN A 127 15.16 -3.91 8.32
N LEU A 128 15.26 -3.13 9.40
CA LEU A 128 14.39 -1.97 9.65
C LEU A 128 14.53 -0.93 8.53
N LEU A 129 15.75 -0.57 8.13
CA LEU A 129 15.97 0.42 7.07
C LEU A 129 15.44 -0.06 5.72
N LEU A 130 15.70 -1.30 5.34
CA LEU A 130 15.23 -1.88 4.08
C LEU A 130 13.70 -1.97 4.04
N SER A 131 13.07 -2.43 5.12
CA SER A 131 11.61 -2.50 5.20
C SER A 131 10.98 -1.11 5.20
N ALA A 132 11.56 -0.12 5.88
CA ALA A 132 11.10 1.26 5.85
C ALA A 132 11.16 1.86 4.44
N ILE A 133 12.24 1.59 3.66
CA ILE A 133 12.35 2.01 2.26
C ILE A 133 11.21 1.41 1.43
N ILE A 134 10.93 0.11 1.58
CA ILE A 134 9.82 -0.56 0.88
C ILE A 134 8.48 0.06 1.26
N MET A 135 8.26 0.38 2.54
CA MET A 135 7.05 1.05 3.00
C MET A 135 6.87 2.44 2.39
N VAL A 136 7.95 3.22 2.26
CA VAL A 136 7.92 4.54 1.61
C VAL A 136 7.63 4.42 0.11
N ILE A 137 8.26 3.49 -0.60
CA ILE A 137 7.99 3.22 -2.02
C ILE A 137 6.51 2.88 -2.23
N ASN A 138 5.93 2.10 -1.33
CA ASN A 138 4.55 1.65 -1.39
C ASN A 138 3.58 2.48 -0.52
N GLY A 139 3.95 3.71 -0.16
CA GLY A 139 3.20 4.61 0.73
C GLY A 139 1.77 4.91 0.28
N ARG A 140 1.44 4.72 -1.00
CA ARG A 140 0.07 4.88 -1.51
C ARG A 140 -0.94 3.96 -0.80
N PHE A 141 -0.54 2.73 -0.45
CA PHE A 141 -1.40 1.80 0.31
C PHE A 141 -1.76 2.35 1.69
N PHE A 142 -0.80 2.99 2.36
CA PHE A 142 -1.04 3.61 3.67
C PHE A 142 -1.96 4.82 3.57
N VAL A 143 -1.74 5.70 2.58
CA VAL A 143 -2.59 6.88 2.37
C VAL A 143 -4.02 6.47 2.01
N ASN A 144 -4.20 5.55 1.08
CA ASN A 144 -5.51 5.08 0.67
C ASN A 144 -6.19 4.26 1.78
N GLY A 145 -5.42 3.38 2.44
CA GLY A 145 -5.91 2.58 3.57
C GLY A 145 -6.39 3.44 4.72
N PHE A 146 -5.65 4.49 5.08
CA PHE A 146 -6.02 5.41 6.14
C PHE A 146 -7.27 6.25 5.77
N LYS A 147 -7.37 6.71 4.52
CA LYS A 147 -8.58 7.36 4.02
C LYS A 147 -9.79 6.43 4.08
N GLY A 148 -9.61 5.16 3.68
CA GLY A 148 -10.65 4.15 3.79
C GLY A 148 -11.10 3.91 5.23
N PHE A 149 -10.17 3.91 6.17
CA PHE A 149 -10.47 3.75 7.59
C PHE A 149 -11.28 4.93 8.16
N ILE A 150 -10.82 6.17 7.91
CA ILE A 150 -11.52 7.39 8.37
C ILE A 150 -12.93 7.48 7.78
N ASN A 151 -13.10 7.16 6.51
CA ASN A 151 -14.40 7.19 5.84
C ASN A 151 -15.30 6.01 6.20
N ARG A 152 -14.93 5.19 7.21
CA ARG A 152 -15.63 3.95 7.61
C ARG A 152 -15.89 3.01 6.43
N SER A 153 -14.96 2.98 5.51
CA SER A 153 -14.99 2.30 4.23
C SER A 153 -13.73 1.46 4.05
N PRO A 154 -13.49 0.48 4.97
CA PRO A 154 -12.30 -0.35 4.85
C PRO A 154 -12.31 -1.05 3.50
N ASN A 155 -11.20 -0.95 2.80
CA ASN A 155 -10.92 -1.57 1.51
C ASN A 155 -9.70 -2.49 1.63
N MET A 156 -9.30 -3.11 0.51
CA MET A 156 -8.12 -3.96 0.46
C MET A 156 -6.85 -3.21 0.90
N ASP A 157 -6.69 -1.95 0.50
CA ASP A 157 -5.57 -1.10 0.91
C ASP A 157 -5.52 -0.88 2.42
N THR A 158 -6.70 -0.80 3.08
CA THR A 158 -6.79 -0.69 4.55
C THR A 158 -6.26 -1.94 5.25
N LEU A 159 -6.61 -3.13 4.73
CA LEU A 159 -6.14 -4.40 5.29
C LEU A 159 -4.62 -4.55 5.12
N VAL A 160 -4.11 -4.22 3.94
CA VAL A 160 -2.68 -4.24 3.62
C VAL A 160 -1.90 -3.28 4.51
N ALA A 161 -2.38 -2.04 4.64
CA ALA A 161 -1.75 -1.02 5.49
C ALA A 161 -1.75 -1.42 6.97
N LEU A 162 -2.85 -2.01 7.46
CA LEU A 162 -2.95 -2.48 8.84
C LEU A 162 -2.00 -3.65 9.11
N GLY A 163 -2.01 -4.67 8.25
CA GLY A 163 -1.17 -5.86 8.41
C GLY A 163 0.32 -5.54 8.34
N SER A 164 0.75 -4.82 7.30
CA SER A 164 2.16 -4.42 7.15
C SER A 164 2.61 -3.43 8.23
N GLY A 165 1.73 -2.49 8.61
CA GLY A 165 2.00 -1.53 9.67
C GLY A 165 2.14 -2.21 11.04
N ALA A 166 1.25 -3.14 11.39
CA ALA A 166 1.32 -3.89 12.64
C ALA A 166 2.59 -4.74 12.71
N SER A 167 2.94 -5.45 11.64
CA SER A 167 4.18 -6.25 11.56
C SER A 167 5.42 -5.39 11.73
N PHE A 168 5.45 -4.22 11.11
CA PHE A 168 6.56 -3.28 11.23
C PHE A 168 6.70 -2.73 12.65
N VAL A 169 5.60 -2.26 13.25
CA VAL A 169 5.60 -1.71 14.62
C VAL A 169 6.02 -2.76 15.64
N TRP A 170 5.53 -3.99 15.52
CA TRP A 170 5.94 -5.10 16.37
C TRP A 170 7.44 -5.38 16.25
N SER A 171 7.97 -5.44 15.03
CA SER A 171 9.40 -5.68 14.80
C SER A 171 10.28 -4.55 15.35
N VAL A 172 9.82 -3.30 15.28
CA VAL A 172 10.49 -2.17 15.92
C VAL A 172 10.53 -2.36 17.45
N TYR A 173 9.39 -2.75 18.05
CA TYR A 173 9.33 -3.06 19.48
C TYR A 173 10.29 -4.20 19.86
N ALA A 174 10.29 -5.31 19.12
CA ALA A 174 11.19 -6.43 19.33
C ALA A 174 12.67 -6.00 19.22
N LEU A 175 13.00 -5.13 18.26
CA LEU A 175 14.33 -4.58 18.09
C LEU A 175 14.75 -3.75 19.32
N PHE A 176 13.86 -2.92 19.89
CA PHE A 176 14.15 -2.18 21.13
C PHE A 176 14.38 -3.13 22.33
N MET A 177 13.54 -4.16 22.47
CA MET A 177 13.73 -5.15 23.54
C MET A 177 15.02 -5.97 23.36
N MET A 178 15.40 -6.25 22.12
CA MET A 178 16.67 -6.93 21.80
C MET A 178 17.88 -6.06 22.19
N THR A 179 17.82 -4.73 22.00
CA THR A 179 18.92 -3.83 22.43
C THR A 179 19.08 -3.84 23.95
N ASP A 180 17.99 -3.88 24.71
CA ASP A 180 18.02 -3.99 26.18
C ASP A 180 18.59 -5.35 26.62
N ALA A 181 18.14 -6.45 26.00
CA ALA A 181 18.65 -7.78 26.26
C ALA A 181 20.16 -7.90 25.98
N GLN A 182 20.65 -7.26 24.92
CA GLN A 182 22.08 -7.24 24.59
C GLN A 182 22.89 -6.42 25.62
N LEU A 183 22.36 -5.32 26.12
CA LEU A 183 22.99 -4.53 27.16
C LEU A 183 23.19 -5.35 28.45
N HIS A 184 22.23 -6.21 28.79
CA HIS A 184 22.26 -7.11 29.94
C HIS A 184 22.97 -8.45 29.67
N GLN A 185 23.61 -8.61 28.50
CA GLN A 185 24.35 -9.82 28.09
C GLN A 185 23.49 -11.11 28.14
N ASN A 186 22.19 -11.01 27.94
CA ASN A 186 21.25 -12.12 27.91
C ASN A 186 21.12 -12.68 26.48
N ALA A 187 21.99 -13.62 26.11
CA ALA A 187 22.03 -14.18 24.75
C ALA A 187 20.72 -14.88 24.36
N ASP A 188 20.08 -15.57 25.31
CA ASP A 188 18.81 -16.29 25.03
C ASP A 188 17.68 -15.32 24.68
N ALA A 189 17.58 -14.19 25.42
CA ALA A 189 16.59 -13.16 25.13
C ALA A 189 16.87 -12.45 23.80
N VAL A 190 18.15 -12.23 23.43
CA VAL A 190 18.52 -11.65 22.13
C VAL A 190 18.04 -12.54 20.99
N MET A 191 18.28 -13.86 21.08
CA MET A 191 17.84 -14.82 20.05
C MET A 191 16.30 -14.88 19.97
N MET A 192 15.61 -14.89 21.10
CA MET A 192 14.13 -14.87 21.14
C MET A 192 13.54 -13.65 20.42
N TYR A 193 14.04 -12.44 20.70
CA TYR A 193 13.56 -11.23 20.03
C TYR A 193 13.97 -11.16 18.56
N MET A 194 15.06 -11.78 18.17
CA MET A 194 15.48 -11.86 16.78
C MET A 194 14.53 -12.72 15.94
N ASP A 195 14.01 -13.81 16.51
CA ASP A 195 13.01 -14.68 15.87
C ASP A 195 11.64 -14.00 15.74
N GLU A 196 11.40 -12.93 16.53
CA GLU A 196 10.15 -12.13 16.47
C GLU A 196 10.20 -10.98 15.45
N PHE A 197 11.20 -10.93 14.57
CA PHE A 197 11.25 -9.92 13.50
C PHE A 197 10.33 -10.29 12.34
N TYR A 198 9.36 -9.44 12.08
CA TYR A 198 8.42 -9.54 10.96
C TYR A 198 8.65 -8.45 9.90
N PHE A 199 9.85 -7.87 9.83
CA PHE A 199 10.20 -6.86 8.81
C PHE A 199 10.04 -7.40 7.39
N GLU A 200 10.41 -8.65 7.14
CA GLU A 200 10.25 -9.30 5.85
C GLU A 200 8.77 -9.53 5.50
N SER A 201 7.95 -9.92 6.49
CA SER A 201 6.51 -10.11 6.30
C SER A 201 5.83 -8.80 5.92
N ALA A 202 6.16 -7.69 6.60
CA ALA A 202 5.67 -6.37 6.26
C ALA A 202 6.06 -5.96 4.82
N ALA A 203 7.32 -6.21 4.44
CA ALA A 203 7.84 -5.90 3.12
C ALA A 203 7.20 -6.79 2.03
N MET A 204 7.00 -8.08 2.33
CA MET A 204 6.42 -9.05 1.40
C MET A 204 4.96 -8.72 1.09
N ILE A 205 4.15 -8.40 2.12
CA ILE A 205 2.75 -7.98 1.94
C ILE A 205 2.66 -6.79 0.99
N LEU A 206 3.53 -5.78 1.13
CA LEU A 206 3.53 -4.56 0.32
C LEU A 206 4.07 -4.77 -1.11
N THR A 207 4.90 -5.78 -1.33
CA THR A 207 5.54 -6.01 -2.63
C THR A 207 4.71 -6.94 -3.52
N LEU A 208 3.97 -7.90 -2.93
CA LEU A 208 3.22 -8.92 -3.66
C LEU A 208 1.76 -8.51 -3.99
N ILE A 209 1.30 -7.40 -3.45
CA ILE A 209 -0.03 -6.85 -3.71
C ILE A 209 0.07 -5.65 -4.67
#